data_a462ae4726bf3ba2af64a154fa7da7ab
#
_entry.id   a462ae4726bf3ba2af64a154fa7da7ab
#
_cell.length_a   1.000
_cell.length_b   1.000
_cell.length_c   1.000
_cell.angle_alpha   90.00
_cell.angle_beta   90.00
_cell.angle_gamma   90.00
#
_symmetry.space_group_name_H-M   'P 1'
#
loop_
_entity.id
_entity.type
_entity.pdbx_description
1 polymer ?
#
loop_
_entity_poly.entity_id
_entity_poly.type
_entity_poly.pdbx_seq_one_letter_code
_entity_poly.pdbx_strand_id
1 'polypeptide(L)'
;MLKDNSQMCLSLSPYQGLYDAIIPQKHLLRRIKENIDFSFVTPMLRKQYCEHFGRPAKEPEMMCKLIFLKKLYDLPDERLISSAQTDMAYKYFLNHEPESPMVDSSLLTKFRKTRITKDILEEMLKETIQQTLDKGLFKSGTILVDSFYGYKNHLVITEERLIARISVAPGGEPDG
;
A
#
# COMPACT_ATOMS: atom_id res chain seq x y z
N MET A 1 12.44 -7.44 -14.38
CA MET A 1 13.10 -6.18 -14.80
C MET A 1 12.25 -5.03 -14.35
N LEU A 2 12.76 -4.15 -13.49
CA LEU A 2 12.12 -2.87 -13.16
C LEU A 2 12.47 -1.87 -14.27
N LYS A 3 11.48 -1.14 -14.77
CA LYS A 3 11.76 0.01 -15.63
C LYS A 3 12.28 1.15 -14.76
N ASP A 4 13.44 1.71 -15.11
CA ASP A 4 13.91 2.94 -14.48
C ASP A 4 13.02 4.10 -14.99
N ASN A 5 12.09 4.53 -14.15
CA ASN A 5 11.30 5.72 -14.37
C ASN A 5 11.95 6.91 -13.63
N SER A 6 13.21 7.18 -13.94
CA SER A 6 13.98 8.28 -13.34
C SER A 6 13.60 9.68 -13.88
N GLN A 7 12.57 9.78 -14.69
CA GLN A 7 11.99 11.07 -15.02
C GLN A 7 11.06 11.48 -13.87
N MET A 8 11.52 12.39 -13.02
CA MET A 8 10.64 13.25 -12.23
C MET A 8 9.80 14.10 -13.18
N CYS A 9 8.83 13.46 -13.84
CA CYS A 9 7.73 14.19 -14.40
C CYS A 9 6.81 14.53 -13.24
N LEU A 10 6.66 15.82 -12.96
CA LEU A 10 5.42 16.37 -12.42
C LEU A 10 4.32 16.10 -13.46
N SER A 11 4.01 14.83 -13.66
CA SER A 11 2.88 14.44 -14.49
C SER A 11 1.63 14.70 -13.68
N LEU A 12 1.11 15.90 -13.80
CA LEU A 12 -0.31 16.11 -13.59
C LEU A 12 -0.99 15.06 -14.47
N SER A 13 -1.47 14.00 -13.84
CA SER A 13 -2.23 12.97 -14.56
C SER A 13 -3.31 13.69 -15.37
N PRO A 14 -3.49 13.40 -16.67
CA PRO A 14 -4.56 14.00 -17.46
C PRO A 14 -5.95 13.77 -16.85
N TYR A 15 -6.06 12.82 -15.94
CA TYR A 15 -7.27 12.45 -15.23
C TYR A 15 -7.43 13.15 -13.87
N GLN A 16 -6.49 14.03 -13.46
CA GLN A 16 -6.57 14.68 -12.15
C GLN A 16 -7.89 15.44 -11.97
N GLY A 17 -8.31 16.20 -12.99
CA GLY A 17 -9.58 16.91 -12.95
C GLY A 17 -10.80 15.99 -12.81
N LEU A 18 -10.76 14.80 -13.43
CA LEU A 18 -11.81 13.80 -13.30
C LEU A 18 -11.86 13.23 -11.86
N TYR A 19 -10.71 12.89 -11.31
CA TYR A 19 -10.63 12.41 -9.93
C TYR A 19 -11.08 13.46 -8.92
N ASP A 20 -10.74 14.73 -9.14
CA ASP A 20 -11.14 15.82 -8.26
C ASP A 20 -12.64 16.10 -8.31
N ALA A 21 -13.27 15.87 -9.47
CA ALA A 21 -14.72 16.00 -9.64
C ALA A 21 -15.50 14.85 -8.99
N ILE A 22 -14.96 13.62 -9.03
CA ILE A 22 -15.69 12.41 -8.58
C ILE A 22 -15.40 12.09 -7.11
N ILE A 23 -14.14 12.22 -6.67
CA ILE A 23 -13.73 11.77 -5.33
C ILE A 23 -13.78 12.95 -4.35
N PRO A 24 -14.60 12.88 -3.28
CA PRO A 24 -14.67 13.95 -2.28
C PRO A 24 -13.32 14.25 -1.64
N GLN A 25 -13.07 15.52 -1.33
CA GLN A 25 -11.81 15.96 -0.69
C GLN A 25 -11.55 15.29 0.66
N LYS A 26 -12.61 14.97 1.41
CA LYS A 26 -12.53 14.27 2.70
C LYS A 26 -12.43 12.74 2.58
N HIS A 27 -12.35 12.18 1.37
CA HIS A 27 -12.29 10.74 1.17
C HIS A 27 -11.02 10.14 1.81
N LEU A 28 -11.16 9.00 2.52
CA LEU A 28 -10.07 8.37 3.26
C LEU A 28 -8.82 8.12 2.39
N LEU A 29 -8.99 7.56 1.20
CA LEU A 29 -7.87 7.25 0.31
C LEU A 29 -7.16 8.50 -0.22
N ARG A 30 -7.86 9.64 -0.36
CA ARG A 30 -7.24 10.92 -0.71
C ARG A 30 -6.35 11.39 0.44
N ARG A 31 -6.86 11.38 1.66
CA ARG A 31 -6.09 11.74 2.87
C ARG A 31 -4.87 10.85 3.06
N ILE A 32 -5.00 9.54 2.85
CA ILE A 32 -3.86 8.61 2.94
C ILE A 32 -2.81 8.95 1.88
N LYS A 33 -3.21 9.14 0.62
CA LYS A 33 -2.30 9.46 -0.48
C LYS A 33 -1.54 10.78 -0.28
N GLU A 34 -2.17 11.78 0.32
CA GLU A 34 -1.55 13.08 0.63
C GLU A 34 -0.56 12.99 1.81
N ASN A 35 -0.77 12.04 2.71
CA ASN A 35 0.02 11.91 3.92
C ASN A 35 1.08 10.82 3.87
N ILE A 36 0.92 9.79 3.06
CA ILE A 36 1.86 8.68 2.95
C ILE A 36 2.39 8.61 1.52
N ASP A 37 3.69 8.79 1.37
CA ASP A 37 4.39 8.57 0.12
C ASP A 37 4.88 7.12 0.05
N PHE A 38 4.44 6.37 -0.95
CA PHE A 38 4.83 4.97 -1.17
C PHE A 38 6.03 4.81 -2.10
N SER A 39 6.66 5.89 -2.55
CA SER A 39 7.80 5.84 -3.49
C SER A 39 8.99 5.05 -2.93
N PHE A 40 9.17 5.02 -1.60
CA PHE A 40 10.21 4.26 -0.91
C PHE A 40 10.15 2.74 -1.17
N VAL A 41 9.00 2.22 -1.57
CA VAL A 41 8.81 0.78 -1.84
C VAL A 41 9.67 0.29 -3.01
N THR A 42 9.79 1.08 -4.05
CA THR A 42 10.52 0.69 -5.28
C THR A 42 12.01 0.46 -5.00
N PRO A 43 12.77 1.37 -4.38
CA PRO A 43 14.18 1.12 -4.04
C PRO A 43 14.35 -0.01 -3.03
N MET A 44 13.44 -0.15 -2.06
CA MET A 44 13.45 -1.21 -1.05
C MET A 44 13.34 -2.60 -1.67
N LEU A 45 12.44 -2.75 -2.65
CA LEU A 45 12.23 -4.03 -3.34
C LEU A 45 13.20 -4.27 -4.51
N ARG A 46 14.01 -3.30 -4.92
CA ARG A 46 14.89 -3.39 -6.11
C ARG A 46 15.77 -4.64 -6.08
N LYS A 47 16.35 -4.97 -4.92
CA LYS A 47 17.23 -6.14 -4.74
C LYS A 47 16.54 -7.48 -5.01
N GLN A 48 15.20 -7.50 -5.00
CA GLN A 48 14.41 -8.70 -5.24
C GLN A 48 14.05 -8.92 -6.72
N TYR A 49 14.45 -8.00 -7.59
CA TYR A 49 14.17 -8.07 -9.03
C TYR A 49 15.46 -8.27 -9.82
N CYS A 50 15.42 -9.14 -10.84
CA CYS A 50 16.52 -9.26 -11.79
C CYS A 50 16.61 -8.00 -12.65
N GLU A 51 17.81 -7.43 -12.79
CA GLU A 51 18.02 -6.19 -13.54
C GLU A 51 17.98 -6.40 -15.06
N HIS A 52 18.39 -7.58 -15.55
CA HIS A 52 18.67 -7.77 -16.99
C HIS A 52 17.78 -8.81 -17.69
N PHE A 53 17.04 -9.65 -16.98
CA PHE A 53 16.30 -10.74 -17.59
C PHE A 53 14.85 -10.81 -17.09
N GLY A 54 13.93 -11.16 -18.00
CA GLY A 54 12.55 -11.48 -17.70
C GLY A 54 11.54 -10.44 -18.21
N ARG A 55 10.25 -10.84 -18.14
CA ARG A 55 9.13 -9.94 -18.49
C ARG A 55 9.14 -8.72 -17.56
N PRO A 56 8.84 -7.51 -18.09
CA PRO A 56 8.71 -6.31 -17.26
C PRO A 56 7.77 -6.56 -16.08
N ALA A 57 8.27 -6.31 -14.87
CA ALA A 57 7.46 -6.44 -13.67
C ALA A 57 6.43 -5.31 -13.60
N LYS A 58 5.27 -5.61 -12.99
CA LYS A 58 4.34 -4.56 -12.58
C LYS A 58 4.99 -3.71 -11.49
N GLU A 59 4.61 -2.47 -11.46
CA GLU A 59 5.17 -1.47 -10.55
C GLU A 59 5.04 -1.89 -9.08
N PRO A 60 6.15 -1.97 -8.33
CA PRO A 60 6.15 -2.44 -6.94
C PRO A 60 5.29 -1.56 -6.03
N GLU A 61 5.31 -0.25 -6.24
CA GLU A 61 4.51 0.71 -5.49
C GLU A 61 3.01 0.40 -5.62
N MET A 62 2.51 0.22 -6.85
CA MET A 62 1.11 -0.15 -7.10
C MET A 62 0.75 -1.48 -6.42
N MET A 63 1.63 -2.48 -6.49
CA MET A 63 1.41 -3.79 -5.86
C MET A 63 1.34 -3.69 -4.34
N CYS A 64 2.17 -2.85 -3.72
CA CYS A 64 2.12 -2.59 -2.28
C CYS A 64 0.88 -1.80 -1.88
N LYS A 65 0.47 -0.81 -2.66
CA LYS A 65 -0.79 -0.09 -2.45
C LYS A 65 -2.01 -1.02 -2.53
N LEU A 66 -2.00 -2.01 -3.42
CA LEU A 66 -3.05 -3.05 -3.47
C LEU A 66 -3.08 -3.90 -2.19
N ILE A 67 -1.92 -4.31 -1.66
CA ILE A 67 -1.84 -5.03 -0.39
C ILE A 67 -2.35 -4.15 0.77
N PHE A 68 -2.01 -2.88 0.75
CA PHE A 68 -2.51 -1.92 1.73
C PHE A 68 -4.05 -1.80 1.68
N LEU A 69 -4.64 -1.63 0.49
CA LEU A 69 -6.08 -1.60 0.30
C LEU A 69 -6.76 -2.89 0.76
N LYS A 70 -6.13 -4.06 0.44
CA LYS A 70 -6.63 -5.35 0.91
C LYS A 70 -6.80 -5.37 2.42
N LYS A 71 -5.79 -4.88 3.13
CA LYS A 71 -5.81 -4.90 4.60
C LYS A 71 -6.74 -3.81 5.17
N LEU A 72 -6.77 -2.63 4.55
CA LEU A 72 -7.62 -1.53 4.97
C LEU A 72 -9.12 -1.87 4.92
N TYR A 73 -9.54 -2.61 3.89
CA TYR A 73 -10.94 -2.96 3.64
C TYR A 73 -11.26 -4.44 3.93
N ASP A 74 -10.29 -5.21 4.38
CA ASP A 74 -10.39 -6.66 4.66
C ASP A 74 -11.01 -7.45 3.51
N LEU A 75 -10.50 -7.24 2.29
CA LEU A 75 -11.03 -7.85 1.08
C LEU A 75 -10.19 -9.06 0.63
N PRO A 76 -10.82 -10.14 0.13
CA PRO A 76 -10.11 -11.19 -0.60
C PRO A 76 -9.53 -10.63 -1.90
N ASP A 77 -8.44 -11.25 -2.41
CA ASP A 77 -7.68 -10.76 -3.56
C ASP A 77 -8.54 -10.53 -4.81
N GLU A 78 -9.42 -11.47 -5.13
CA GLU A 78 -10.31 -11.38 -6.30
C GLU A 78 -11.28 -10.20 -6.17
N ARG A 79 -11.90 -10.05 -5.00
CA ARG A 79 -12.83 -8.95 -4.75
C ARG A 79 -12.14 -7.60 -4.74
N LEU A 80 -10.93 -7.53 -4.18
CA LEU A 80 -10.12 -6.32 -4.23
C LEU A 80 -9.84 -5.88 -5.67
N ILE A 81 -9.37 -6.80 -6.51
CA ILE A 81 -9.05 -6.49 -7.91
C ILE A 81 -10.30 -6.11 -8.70
N SER A 82 -11.41 -6.83 -8.50
CA SER A 82 -12.70 -6.49 -9.11
C SER A 82 -13.18 -5.10 -8.69
N SER A 83 -13.10 -4.78 -7.39
CA SER A 83 -13.46 -3.44 -6.90
C SER A 83 -12.51 -2.37 -7.45
N ALA A 84 -11.21 -2.63 -7.46
CA ALA A 84 -10.21 -1.69 -7.99
C ALA A 84 -10.37 -1.44 -9.50
N GLN A 85 -11.00 -2.36 -10.25
CA GLN A 85 -11.28 -2.16 -11.66
C GLN A 85 -12.33 -1.07 -11.90
N THR A 86 -13.32 -0.94 -11.03
CA THR A 86 -14.49 -0.07 -11.20
C THR A 86 -14.53 1.14 -10.26
N ASP A 87 -13.84 1.07 -9.13
CA ASP A 87 -13.83 2.14 -8.13
C ASP A 87 -12.78 3.21 -8.47
N MET A 88 -13.26 4.43 -8.71
CA MET A 88 -12.42 5.57 -9.06
C MET A 88 -11.51 6.01 -7.91
N ALA A 89 -11.93 5.83 -6.65
CA ALA A 89 -11.07 6.16 -5.50
C ALA A 89 -9.90 5.17 -5.38
N TYR A 90 -10.11 3.90 -5.72
CA TYR A 90 -9.02 2.93 -5.79
C TYR A 90 -8.06 3.24 -6.94
N LYS A 91 -8.59 3.53 -8.15
CA LYS A 91 -7.76 3.95 -9.29
C LYS A 91 -6.89 5.17 -8.97
N TYR A 92 -7.50 6.18 -8.36
CA TYR A 92 -6.79 7.38 -7.89
C TYR A 92 -5.67 7.07 -6.90
N PHE A 93 -5.96 6.25 -5.89
CA PHE A 93 -4.97 5.87 -4.86
C PHE A 93 -3.81 5.07 -5.45
N LEU A 94 -4.09 4.20 -6.41
CA LEU A 94 -3.10 3.37 -7.10
C LEU A 94 -2.27 4.13 -8.14
N ASN A 95 -2.53 5.40 -8.41
CA ASN A 95 -1.96 6.15 -9.53
C ASN A 95 -2.23 5.46 -10.88
N HIS A 96 -3.39 4.84 -11.03
CA HIS A 96 -3.75 4.04 -12.20
C HIS A 96 -4.78 4.79 -13.04
N GLU A 97 -4.68 4.67 -14.38
CA GLU A 97 -5.62 5.31 -15.30
C GLU A 97 -7.01 4.69 -15.19
N PRO A 98 -8.09 5.49 -15.30
CA PRO A 98 -9.46 5.01 -15.18
C PRO A 98 -9.81 3.86 -16.13
N GLU A 99 -9.38 3.95 -17.38
CA GLU A 99 -9.66 2.95 -18.43
C GLU A 99 -8.70 1.76 -18.40
N SER A 100 -7.54 1.87 -17.77
CA SER A 100 -6.55 0.80 -17.76
C SER A 100 -7.00 -0.40 -16.94
N PRO A 101 -6.78 -1.63 -17.45
CA PRO A 101 -7.15 -2.84 -16.74
C PRO A 101 -6.25 -3.08 -15.52
N MET A 102 -6.85 -3.54 -14.44
CA MET A 102 -6.11 -3.95 -13.24
C MET A 102 -5.29 -5.22 -13.48
N VAL A 103 -4.42 -5.53 -12.54
CA VAL A 103 -3.64 -6.78 -12.53
C VAL A 103 -4.52 -7.98 -12.18
N ASP A 104 -4.06 -9.17 -12.56
CA ASP A 104 -4.71 -10.41 -12.13
C ASP A 104 -4.51 -10.67 -10.63
N SER A 105 -5.51 -11.23 -9.95
CA SER A 105 -5.47 -11.52 -8.51
C SER A 105 -4.37 -12.52 -8.14
N SER A 106 -4.06 -13.47 -9.04
CA SER A 106 -2.98 -14.44 -8.84
C SER A 106 -1.60 -13.76 -8.78
N LEU A 107 -1.41 -12.66 -9.53
CA LEU A 107 -0.18 -11.88 -9.48
C LEU A 107 0.02 -11.22 -8.11
N LEU A 108 -1.06 -10.75 -7.48
CA LEU A 108 -1.00 -10.18 -6.13
C LEU A 108 -0.57 -11.24 -5.11
N THR A 109 -1.17 -12.44 -5.18
CA THR A 109 -0.77 -13.58 -4.35
C THR A 109 0.70 -13.95 -4.55
N LYS A 110 1.14 -14.03 -5.80
CA LYS A 110 2.55 -14.32 -6.13
C LYS A 110 3.49 -13.25 -5.59
N PHE A 111 3.16 -11.99 -5.78
CA PHE A 111 3.95 -10.86 -5.29
C PHE A 111 4.15 -10.94 -3.77
N ARG A 112 3.09 -11.16 -2.99
CA ARG A 112 3.19 -11.33 -1.53
C ARG A 112 4.14 -12.45 -1.14
N LYS A 113 3.98 -13.65 -1.76
CA LYS A 113 4.78 -14.84 -1.42
C LYS A 113 6.24 -14.73 -1.82
N THR A 114 6.56 -13.99 -2.89
CA THR A 114 7.91 -14.01 -3.46
C THR A 114 8.70 -12.73 -3.22
N ARG A 115 8.04 -11.62 -2.89
CA ARG A 115 8.69 -10.29 -2.77
C ARG A 115 8.57 -9.67 -1.39
N ILE A 116 7.50 -9.96 -0.65
CA ILE A 116 7.29 -9.40 0.69
C ILE A 116 7.81 -10.39 1.72
N THR A 117 9.06 -10.22 2.13
CA THR A 117 9.63 -10.93 3.28
C THR A 117 9.22 -10.23 4.58
N LYS A 118 9.41 -10.91 5.72
CA LYS A 118 9.14 -10.33 7.04
C LYS A 118 9.93 -9.03 7.24
N ASP A 119 11.22 -9.05 6.91
CA ASP A 119 12.11 -7.89 7.11
C ASP A 119 11.66 -6.69 6.27
N ILE A 120 11.29 -6.93 5.00
CA ILE A 120 10.75 -5.89 4.12
C ILE A 120 9.44 -5.32 4.66
N LEU A 121 8.57 -6.18 5.15
CA LEU A 121 7.32 -5.73 5.76
C LEU A 121 7.58 -4.83 6.97
N GLU A 122 8.48 -5.24 7.88
CA GLU A 122 8.86 -4.43 9.03
C GLU A 122 9.46 -3.08 8.64
N GLU A 123 10.32 -3.06 7.62
CA GLU A 123 10.93 -1.84 7.11
C GLU A 123 9.88 -0.90 6.48
N MET A 124 8.97 -1.45 5.66
CA MET A 124 7.85 -0.69 5.09
C MET A 124 6.97 -0.06 6.18
N LEU A 125 6.71 -0.79 7.24
CA LEU A 125 5.90 -0.33 8.35
C LEU A 125 6.61 0.78 9.14
N LYS A 126 7.91 0.61 9.41
CA LYS A 126 8.74 1.64 10.08
C LYS A 126 8.73 2.94 9.28
N GLU A 127 8.93 2.86 7.97
CA GLU A 127 8.91 4.03 7.08
C GLU A 127 7.55 4.73 7.09
N THR A 128 6.47 3.97 6.97
CA THR A 128 5.12 4.52 7.01
C THR A 128 4.82 5.21 8.35
N ILE A 129 5.25 4.61 9.46
CA ILE A 129 5.10 5.20 10.81
C ILE A 129 5.92 6.49 10.90
N GLN A 130 7.17 6.47 10.43
CA GLN A 130 8.04 7.65 10.47
C GLN A 130 7.42 8.82 9.72
N GLN A 131 6.90 8.61 8.52
CA GLN A 131 6.22 9.65 7.75
C GLN A 131 5.00 10.24 8.49
N THR A 132 4.24 9.39 9.20
CA THR A 132 3.09 9.87 9.97
C THR A 132 3.49 10.64 11.23
N LEU A 133 4.61 10.25 11.87
CA LEU A 133 5.20 11.00 12.99
C LEU A 133 5.71 12.38 12.54
N ASP A 134 6.47 12.41 11.45
CA ASP A 134 7.06 13.64 10.90
C ASP A 134 5.99 14.68 10.51
N LYS A 135 4.82 14.21 10.10
CA LYS A 135 3.66 15.06 9.78
C LYS A 135 2.79 15.42 10.98
N GLY A 136 3.16 14.98 12.18
CA GLY A 136 2.42 15.30 13.41
C GLY A 136 0.98 14.75 13.44
N LEU A 137 0.72 13.70 12.67
CA LEU A 137 -0.62 13.08 12.56
C LEU A 137 -0.99 12.24 13.79
N PHE A 138 -0.09 12.14 14.76
CA PHE A 138 -0.29 11.43 16.00
C PHE A 138 -0.85 12.31 17.10
N LYS A 139 -2.04 11.96 17.55
CA LYS A 139 -2.54 12.31 18.88
C LYS A 139 -2.77 11.00 19.61
N SER A 140 -2.35 10.85 20.84
CA SER A 140 -2.35 9.67 21.71
C SER A 140 -3.32 8.55 21.30
N GLY A 141 -2.80 7.34 21.05
CA GLY A 141 -3.52 6.37 20.27
C GLY A 141 -4.08 5.18 20.99
N THR A 142 -5.08 4.57 20.39
CA THR A 142 -5.62 3.25 20.72
C THR A 142 -4.85 2.16 20.00
N ILE A 143 -4.47 1.10 20.71
CA ILE A 143 -3.79 -0.07 20.11
C ILE A 143 -4.88 -1.02 19.59
N LEU A 144 -4.86 -1.28 18.28
CA LEU A 144 -5.60 -2.39 17.70
C LEU A 144 -4.61 -3.50 17.33
N VAL A 145 -4.94 -4.71 17.77
CA VAL A 145 -4.17 -5.91 17.45
C VAL A 145 -4.87 -6.64 16.32
N ASP A 146 -4.17 -6.89 15.23
CA ASP A 146 -4.67 -7.71 14.13
C ASP A 146 -3.59 -8.68 13.64
N SER A 147 -3.99 -9.83 13.12
CA SER A 147 -3.09 -10.83 12.58
C SER A 147 -2.81 -10.58 11.09
N PHE A 148 -1.55 -10.47 10.72
CA PHE A 148 -1.12 -10.36 9.34
C PHE A 148 -0.25 -11.59 8.98
N TYR A 149 -0.70 -12.45 8.07
CA TYR A 149 0.03 -13.65 7.63
C TYR A 149 0.47 -14.63 8.74
N GLY A 150 -0.37 -14.87 9.76
CA GLY A 150 -0.03 -15.76 10.86
C GLY A 150 0.88 -15.14 11.91
N TYR A 151 1.19 -13.85 11.81
CA TYR A 151 1.84 -13.07 12.83
C TYR A 151 0.82 -12.14 13.50
N LYS A 152 0.86 -12.07 14.83
CA LYS A 152 0.09 -11.06 15.56
C LYS A 152 0.77 -9.71 15.38
N ASN A 153 0.08 -8.77 14.78
CA ASN A 153 0.56 -7.39 14.62
C ASN A 153 -0.22 -6.49 15.56
N HIS A 154 0.50 -5.74 16.38
CA HIS A 154 -0.09 -4.69 17.18
C HIS A 154 -0.12 -3.41 16.35
N LEU A 155 -1.30 -3.02 15.92
CA LEU A 155 -1.53 -1.82 15.15
C LEU A 155 -2.12 -0.76 16.06
N VAL A 156 -1.43 0.35 16.23
CA VAL A 156 -1.99 1.52 16.93
C VAL A 156 -2.69 2.40 15.90
N ILE A 157 -3.99 2.56 16.05
CA ILE A 157 -4.78 3.47 15.24
C ILE A 157 -5.21 4.65 16.11
N THR A 158 -5.00 5.86 15.64
CA THR A 158 -5.50 7.07 16.29
C THR A 158 -7.01 7.21 16.11
N GLU A 159 -7.66 8.08 16.88
CA GLU A 159 -9.10 8.41 16.71
C GLU A 159 -9.43 8.83 15.26
N GLU A 160 -8.46 9.33 14.52
CA GLU A 160 -8.59 9.66 13.10
C GLU A 160 -8.37 8.46 12.15
N ARG A 161 -8.27 7.22 12.65
CA ARG A 161 -8.01 5.98 11.91
C ARG A 161 -6.68 5.94 11.15
N LEU A 162 -5.66 6.62 11.65
CA LEU A 162 -4.31 6.56 11.10
C LEU A 162 -3.45 5.57 11.89
N ILE A 163 -2.64 4.79 11.18
CA ILE A 163 -1.80 3.72 11.75
C ILE A 163 -0.64 4.32 12.55
N ALA A 164 -0.52 3.98 13.82
CA ALA A 164 0.45 4.56 14.73
C ALA A 164 1.62 3.65 15.15
N ARG A 165 1.44 2.36 15.29
CA ARG A 165 2.52 1.42 15.68
C ARG A 165 2.23 0.01 15.18
N ILE A 166 3.27 -0.71 14.82
CA ILE A 166 3.20 -2.12 14.50
C ILE A 166 4.33 -2.84 15.20
N SER A 167 4.00 -3.88 15.97
CA SER A 167 4.94 -4.91 16.39
C SER A 167 4.49 -6.25 15.82
N VAL A 168 5.44 -7.05 15.35
CA VAL A 168 5.19 -8.34 14.74
C VAL A 168 5.65 -9.43 15.70
N ALA A 169 4.69 -10.23 16.22
CA ALA A 169 5.00 -11.41 17.01
C ALA A 169 4.63 -12.69 16.25
N PRO A 170 5.35 -13.83 16.43
CA PRO A 170 4.93 -15.10 15.86
C PRO A 170 3.54 -15.50 16.38
N GLY A 171 2.66 -15.91 15.48
CA GLY A 171 1.33 -16.42 15.88
C GLY A 171 1.47 -17.76 16.61
N GLY A 172 1.29 -17.77 17.92
CA GLY A 172 1.40 -18.98 18.74
C GLY A 172 1.57 -18.75 20.24
N GLU A 173 1.84 -17.51 20.67
CA GLU A 173 1.83 -17.23 22.11
C GLU A 173 0.42 -16.91 22.59
N PRO A 174 -0.03 -17.51 23.70
CA PRO A 174 -1.32 -17.17 24.31
C PRO A 174 -1.31 -15.73 24.80
N ASP A 175 -2.44 -15.07 24.65
CA ASP A 175 -2.67 -13.72 25.18
C ASP A 175 -2.49 -13.75 26.70
N GLY A 176 -1.42 -13.13 27.21
CA GLY A 176 -1.19 -12.86 28.62
C GLY A 176 -1.77 -11.52 29.02
#